data_b450f394c97bb77dcd81c8980a74751c
#
_entry.id   b450f394c97bb77dcd81c8980a74751c
#
_cell.length_a   1.000
_cell.length_b   1.000
_cell.length_c   1.000
_cell.angle_alpha   90.00
_cell.angle_beta   90.00
_cell.angle_gamma   90.00
#
_symmetry.space_group_name_H-M   'P 1'
#
loop_
_entity.id
_entity.type
_entity.pdbx_description
1 polymer ?
#
loop_
_entity_poly.entity_id
_entity_poly.type
_entity_poly.pdbx_seq_one_letter_code
_entity_poly.pdbx_strand_id
1 'polypeptide(L)'
;MKPSIETIDFHGIEALRLTGPSGATAFISKLGAQVLSWVPPDGKERLFLSDKAVFDGSVAIRGGVPICFPQFAERGDLPKHGFVRTREWSVGSERTGDDYALVTMEITSDESTLALWPHPFHAELTLMVEGDRIDIELGITNTGGSPLSFTGALHSYLRVAQAEEAVLEGL
;
A
#
# COMPACT_ATOMS: atom_id res chain seq x y z
N MET A 1 -15.37 -19.36 4.15
CA MET A 1 -15.77 -18.16 4.94
C MET A 1 -16.32 -17.14 3.96
N LYS A 2 -17.29 -16.29 4.35
CA LYS A 2 -17.77 -15.24 3.43
C LYS A 2 -16.72 -14.11 3.38
N PRO A 3 -16.33 -13.62 2.20
CA PRO A 3 -15.42 -12.48 2.09
C PRO A 3 -15.98 -11.24 2.79
N SER A 4 -15.13 -10.48 3.46
CA SER A 4 -15.50 -9.26 4.20
C SER A 4 -14.41 -8.21 4.17
N ILE A 5 -14.83 -6.96 4.39
CA ILE A 5 -13.95 -5.80 4.60
C ILE A 5 -14.42 -5.13 5.88
N GLU A 6 -13.52 -4.86 6.79
CA GLU A 6 -13.82 -4.30 8.10
C GLU A 6 -12.82 -3.20 8.45
N THR A 7 -13.32 -2.06 8.92
CA THR A 7 -12.45 -1.02 9.50
C THR A 7 -11.94 -1.49 10.87
N ILE A 8 -10.66 -1.35 11.08
CA ILE A 8 -9.98 -1.72 12.33
C ILE A 8 -9.06 -0.60 12.81
N ASP A 9 -8.77 -0.58 14.10
CA ASP A 9 -7.60 0.13 14.64
C ASP A 9 -6.36 -0.76 14.51
N PHE A 10 -5.31 -0.24 13.90
CA PHE A 10 -4.04 -0.93 13.76
C PHE A 10 -2.92 -0.05 14.34
N HIS A 11 -2.53 -0.33 15.59
CA HIS A 11 -1.51 0.46 16.32
C HIS A 11 -1.84 1.97 16.38
N GLY A 12 -3.11 2.32 16.52
CA GLY A 12 -3.57 3.71 16.65
C GLY A 12 -3.83 4.43 15.32
N ILE A 13 -3.72 3.74 14.19
CA ILE A 13 -4.14 4.26 12.87
C ILE A 13 -5.33 3.47 12.33
N GLU A 14 -6.15 4.13 11.51
CA GLU A 14 -7.25 3.47 10.82
C GLU A 14 -6.74 2.62 9.68
N ALA A 15 -7.17 1.36 9.66
CA ALA A 15 -6.85 0.40 8.61
C ALA A 15 -8.09 -0.42 8.23
N LEU A 16 -8.04 -1.07 7.07
CA LEU A 16 -9.04 -2.02 6.62
C LEU A 16 -8.45 -3.42 6.68
N ARG A 17 -9.23 -4.36 7.22
CA ARG A 17 -8.97 -5.79 7.14
C ARG A 17 -9.82 -6.40 6.03
N LEU A 18 -9.18 -6.96 5.02
CA LEU A 18 -9.82 -7.77 4.01
C LEU A 18 -9.71 -9.23 4.40
N THR A 19 -10.81 -9.96 4.29
CA THR A 19 -10.85 -11.41 4.50
C THR A 19 -11.36 -12.08 3.23
N GLY A 20 -10.58 -12.97 2.67
CA GLY A 20 -10.95 -13.78 1.50
C GLY A 20 -11.78 -15.02 1.87
N PRO A 21 -12.34 -15.74 0.89
CA PRO A 21 -13.24 -16.89 1.10
C PRO A 21 -12.56 -18.07 1.82
N SER A 22 -11.27 -18.25 1.60
CA SER A 22 -10.44 -19.31 2.19
C SER A 22 -9.89 -18.96 3.58
N GLY A 23 -10.23 -17.78 4.13
CA GLY A 23 -9.71 -17.28 5.39
C GLY A 23 -8.38 -16.53 5.28
N ALA A 24 -7.87 -16.31 4.08
CA ALA A 24 -6.75 -15.39 3.86
C ALA A 24 -7.12 -13.98 4.31
N THR A 25 -6.18 -13.26 4.90
CA THR A 25 -6.40 -11.88 5.36
C THR A 25 -5.29 -10.94 4.90
N ALA A 26 -5.65 -9.71 4.60
CA ALA A 26 -4.70 -8.63 4.38
C ALA A 26 -5.14 -7.37 5.11
N PHE A 27 -4.18 -6.55 5.54
CA PHE A 27 -4.43 -5.26 6.20
C PHE A 27 -3.85 -4.14 5.35
N ILE A 28 -4.62 -3.08 5.15
CA ILE A 28 -4.18 -1.86 4.47
C ILE A 28 -4.54 -0.64 5.32
N SER A 29 -3.56 0.24 5.58
CA SER A 29 -3.78 1.47 6.33
C SER A 29 -4.30 2.59 5.44
N LYS A 30 -5.07 3.53 6.01
CA LYS A 30 -5.34 4.80 5.33
C LYS A 30 -4.09 5.67 5.25
N LEU A 31 -3.19 5.58 6.23
CA LEU A 31 -1.90 6.24 6.17
C LEU A 31 -1.02 5.57 5.10
N GLY A 32 -0.79 6.29 4.00
CA GLY A 32 0.05 5.86 2.89
C GLY A 32 -0.56 4.79 1.98
N ALA A 33 -1.82 4.40 2.16
CA ALA A 33 -2.45 3.23 1.50
C ALA A 33 -1.53 2.00 1.56
N GLN A 34 -0.82 1.83 2.68
CA GLN A 34 0.21 0.82 2.82
C GLN A 34 -0.37 -0.52 3.21
N VAL A 35 -0.09 -1.56 2.43
CA VAL A 35 -0.40 -2.94 2.82
C VAL A 35 0.56 -3.35 3.94
N LEU A 36 0.02 -3.67 5.12
CA LEU A 36 0.78 -3.90 6.35
C LEU A 36 0.97 -5.37 6.67
N SER A 37 0.05 -6.23 6.23
CA SER A 37 0.02 -7.64 6.54
C SER A 37 -0.64 -8.41 5.41
N TRP A 38 -0.16 -9.61 5.15
CA TRP A 38 -0.82 -10.61 4.31
C TRP A 38 -0.57 -12.02 4.84
N VAL A 39 -1.66 -12.65 5.24
CA VAL A 39 -1.68 -14.01 5.78
C VAL A 39 -2.55 -14.88 4.88
N PRO A 40 -1.96 -15.75 4.04
CA PRO A 40 -2.67 -16.76 3.25
C PRO A 40 -3.42 -17.77 4.13
N PRO A 41 -4.19 -18.71 3.54
CA PRO A 41 -4.94 -19.72 4.29
C PRO A 41 -4.10 -20.65 5.19
N ASP A 42 -2.79 -20.73 4.94
CA ASP A 42 -1.85 -21.49 5.78
C ASP A 42 -1.51 -20.82 7.13
N GLY A 43 -2.03 -19.60 7.35
CA GLY A 43 -1.89 -18.85 8.59
C GLY A 43 -0.52 -18.21 8.83
N LYS A 44 0.36 -18.18 7.82
CA LYS A 44 1.70 -17.60 7.96
C LYS A 44 1.79 -16.22 7.33
N GLU A 45 2.23 -15.24 8.12
CA GLU A 45 2.48 -13.88 7.64
C GLU A 45 3.57 -13.86 6.55
N ARG A 46 3.30 -13.21 5.43
CA ARG A 46 4.21 -13.09 4.28
C ARG A 46 4.96 -11.76 4.21
N LEU A 47 4.45 -10.74 4.88
CA LEU A 47 5.08 -9.44 4.89
C LEU A 47 5.87 -9.24 6.19
N PHE A 48 6.99 -8.56 6.08
CA PHE A 48 7.75 -8.10 7.24
C PHE A 48 7.24 -6.73 7.66
N LEU A 49 6.90 -6.56 8.92
CA LEU A 49 6.62 -5.28 9.56
C LEU A 49 7.58 -5.14 10.74
N SER A 50 8.27 -4.00 10.82
CA SER A 50 9.25 -3.77 11.89
C SER A 50 8.57 -3.55 13.24
N ASP A 51 9.07 -4.17 14.29
CA ASP A 51 8.63 -3.92 15.68
C ASP A 51 8.91 -2.48 16.14
N LYS A 52 9.75 -1.76 15.38
CA LYS A 52 10.07 -0.34 15.60
C LYS A 52 9.35 0.59 14.62
N ALA A 53 8.35 0.09 13.90
CA ALA A 53 7.56 0.93 13.00
C ALA A 53 6.81 2.00 13.79
N VAL A 54 6.75 3.22 13.24
CA VAL A 54 6.02 4.36 13.79
C VAL A 54 4.78 4.58 12.94
N PHE A 55 3.63 4.77 13.60
CA PHE A 55 2.33 4.83 12.93
C PHE A 55 1.66 6.22 13.04
N ASP A 56 2.37 7.26 13.45
CA ASP A 56 1.85 8.61 13.68
C ASP A 56 1.94 9.54 12.45
N GLY A 57 2.40 9.03 11.30
CA GLY A 57 2.57 9.79 10.07
C GLY A 57 3.82 10.69 10.03
N SER A 58 4.58 10.79 11.11
CA SER A 58 5.82 11.60 11.15
C SER A 58 6.91 11.04 10.25
N VAL A 59 6.93 9.73 10.08
CA VAL A 59 7.82 9.00 9.17
C VAL A 59 7.05 7.89 8.47
N ALA A 60 7.63 7.37 7.39
CA ALA A 60 7.05 6.22 6.70
C ALA A 60 7.06 4.96 7.59
N ILE A 61 5.97 4.22 7.61
CA ILE A 61 5.87 2.92 8.30
C ILE A 61 6.89 1.96 7.70
N ARG A 62 7.75 1.38 8.54
CA ARG A 62 8.81 0.47 8.09
C ARG A 62 8.28 -0.96 7.97
N GLY A 63 8.21 -1.47 6.76
CA GLY A 63 7.73 -2.82 6.44
C GLY A 63 6.50 -2.79 5.55
N GLY A 64 5.83 -3.93 5.37
CA GLY A 64 4.69 -4.06 4.47
C GLY A 64 5.03 -3.73 3.02
N VAL A 65 4.16 -2.98 2.35
CA VAL A 65 4.34 -2.53 0.97
C VAL A 65 4.14 -1.01 0.86
N PRO A 66 5.14 -0.19 1.24
CA PRO A 66 5.08 1.26 1.05
C PRO A 66 5.02 1.64 -0.43
N ILE A 67 4.27 2.69 -0.75
CA ILE A 67 4.17 3.24 -2.10
C ILE A 67 5.22 4.34 -2.26
N CYS A 68 6.16 4.16 -3.20
CA CYS A 68 7.11 5.19 -3.58
C CYS A 68 6.55 5.95 -4.79
N PHE A 69 6.09 7.19 -4.58
CA PHE A 69 5.54 8.05 -5.62
C PHE A 69 5.55 9.52 -5.14
N PRO A 70 5.81 10.51 -6.02
CA PRO A 70 6.13 10.41 -7.44
C PRO A 70 7.64 10.23 -7.72
N GLN A 71 8.42 9.85 -6.73
CA GLN A 71 9.85 9.59 -6.85
C GLN A 71 10.23 8.28 -6.17
N PHE A 72 11.11 7.49 -6.80
CA PHE A 72 11.75 6.34 -6.18
C PHE A 72 13.15 6.70 -5.70
N ALA A 73 13.50 6.30 -4.47
CA ALA A 73 14.78 6.60 -3.83
C ALA A 73 15.10 8.12 -3.85
N GLU A 74 16.29 8.49 -4.19
CA GLU A 74 16.78 9.86 -4.33
C GLU A 74 16.97 10.24 -5.80
N ARG A 75 16.07 9.74 -6.68
CA ARG A 75 16.14 9.95 -8.13
C ARG A 75 15.44 11.24 -8.57
N GLY A 76 15.66 12.34 -7.87
CA GLY A 76 15.09 13.66 -8.11
C GLY A 76 15.19 14.56 -6.89
N ASP A 77 14.51 15.70 -6.93
CA ASP A 77 14.61 16.76 -5.90
C ASP A 77 13.57 16.61 -4.77
N LEU A 78 12.69 15.61 -4.87
CA LEU A 78 11.67 15.34 -3.86
C LEU A 78 12.25 14.56 -2.65
N PRO A 79 11.53 14.51 -1.52
CA PRO A 79 11.91 13.63 -0.42
C PRO A 79 12.10 12.19 -0.89
N LYS A 80 13.05 11.48 -0.28
CA LYS A 80 13.34 10.08 -0.59
C LYS A 80 12.08 9.23 -0.64
N HIS A 81 11.84 8.54 -1.76
CA HIS A 81 10.66 7.76 -2.06
C HIS A 81 9.35 8.58 -2.23
N GLY A 82 9.45 9.87 -2.50
CA GLY A 82 8.29 10.74 -2.69
C GLY A 82 7.56 11.05 -1.37
N PHE A 83 6.27 11.34 -1.46
CA PHE A 83 5.53 11.86 -0.31
C PHE A 83 4.21 11.14 -0.01
N VAL A 84 3.67 10.30 -0.91
CA VAL A 84 2.32 9.72 -0.71
C VAL A 84 2.25 8.71 0.43
N ARG A 85 3.37 8.09 0.78
CA ARG A 85 3.45 7.06 1.84
C ARG A 85 3.32 7.61 3.27
N THR A 86 3.36 8.93 3.44
CA THR A 86 3.17 9.63 4.72
C THR A 86 1.92 10.49 4.74
N ARG A 87 1.02 10.29 3.77
CA ARG A 87 -0.24 11.03 3.65
C ARG A 87 -1.42 10.10 3.86
N GLU A 88 -2.51 10.69 4.31
CA GLU A 88 -3.80 10.02 4.43
C GLU A 88 -4.39 9.79 3.04
N TRP A 89 -4.90 8.58 2.80
CA TRP A 89 -5.66 8.21 1.62
C TRP A 89 -7.11 7.95 2.01
N SER A 90 -8.03 8.23 1.11
CA SER A 90 -9.43 7.92 1.27
C SER A 90 -9.77 6.54 0.68
N VAL A 91 -10.86 5.96 1.16
CA VAL A 91 -11.44 4.75 0.56
C VAL A 91 -12.29 5.17 -0.63
N GLY A 92 -11.89 4.78 -1.83
CA GLY A 92 -12.64 5.05 -3.06
C GLY A 92 -13.75 4.02 -3.28
N SER A 93 -13.44 2.73 -3.09
CA SER A 93 -14.44 1.68 -3.21
C SER A 93 -14.09 0.44 -2.37
N GLU A 94 -15.15 -0.28 -1.95
CA GLU A 94 -15.06 -1.58 -1.31
C GLU A 94 -15.96 -2.56 -2.07
N ARG A 95 -15.46 -3.74 -2.36
CA ARG A 95 -16.21 -4.79 -3.07
C ARG A 95 -15.91 -6.16 -2.50
N THR A 96 -16.94 -6.98 -2.37
CA THR A 96 -16.80 -8.40 -2.07
C THR A 96 -17.59 -9.21 -3.08
N GLY A 97 -16.97 -10.27 -3.60
CA GLY A 97 -17.64 -11.30 -4.42
C GLY A 97 -17.73 -12.61 -3.63
N ASP A 98 -18.03 -13.69 -4.35
CA ASP A 98 -18.04 -15.02 -3.74
C ASP A 98 -16.62 -15.53 -3.45
N ASP A 99 -15.64 -15.07 -4.22
CA ASP A 99 -14.25 -15.53 -4.28
C ASP A 99 -13.20 -14.46 -3.91
N TYR A 100 -13.60 -13.20 -3.68
CA TYR A 100 -12.65 -12.13 -3.37
C TYR A 100 -13.19 -11.07 -2.40
N ALA A 101 -12.26 -10.34 -1.77
CA ALA A 101 -12.45 -9.03 -1.15
C ALA A 101 -11.48 -8.03 -1.78
N LEU A 102 -11.97 -6.84 -2.14
CA LEU A 102 -11.23 -5.80 -2.85
C LEU A 102 -11.52 -4.43 -2.26
N VAL A 103 -10.47 -3.65 -2.06
CA VAL A 103 -10.57 -2.22 -1.73
C VAL A 103 -9.72 -1.40 -2.70
N THR A 104 -10.22 -0.22 -3.08
CA THR A 104 -9.46 0.81 -3.76
C THR A 104 -9.28 1.99 -2.81
N MET A 105 -8.02 2.35 -2.56
CA MET A 105 -7.63 3.56 -1.82
C MET A 105 -7.25 4.64 -2.81
N GLU A 106 -7.53 5.91 -2.48
CA GLU A 106 -7.35 7.03 -3.40
C GLU A 106 -6.66 8.22 -2.72
N ILE A 107 -5.79 8.90 -3.48
CA ILE A 107 -5.26 10.22 -3.15
C ILE A 107 -5.23 11.09 -4.39
N THR A 108 -5.68 12.33 -4.24
CA THR A 108 -5.63 13.34 -5.31
C THR A 108 -4.67 14.44 -4.91
N SER A 109 -4.00 15.04 -5.88
CA SER A 109 -3.16 16.21 -5.65
C SER A 109 -3.96 17.34 -4.98
N ASP A 110 -3.36 17.96 -3.99
CA ASP A 110 -3.84 19.13 -3.27
C ASP A 110 -2.83 20.27 -3.31
N GLU A 111 -3.15 21.40 -2.69
CA GLU A 111 -2.26 22.55 -2.65
C GLU A 111 -0.88 22.20 -2.06
N SER A 112 -0.83 21.34 -1.05
CA SER A 112 0.43 20.94 -0.39
C SER A 112 1.28 20.01 -1.25
N THR A 113 0.67 19.11 -2.02
CA THR A 113 1.39 18.24 -2.97
C THR A 113 1.85 19.00 -4.18
N LEU A 114 1.03 19.94 -4.70
CA LEU A 114 1.37 20.79 -5.84
C LEU A 114 2.51 21.77 -5.53
N ALA A 115 2.63 22.20 -4.27
CA ALA A 115 3.77 23.01 -3.82
C ALA A 115 5.10 22.22 -3.85
N LEU A 116 5.07 20.90 -3.65
CA LEU A 116 6.24 20.03 -3.73
C LEU A 116 6.51 19.58 -5.16
N TRP A 117 5.47 19.22 -5.88
CA TRP A 117 5.53 18.65 -7.22
C TRP A 117 4.35 19.18 -8.05
N PRO A 118 4.58 20.18 -8.94
CA PRO A 118 3.52 20.98 -9.59
C PRO A 118 2.83 20.22 -10.74
N HIS A 119 2.42 18.98 -10.49
CA HIS A 119 1.70 18.15 -11.43
C HIS A 119 0.43 17.59 -10.79
N PRO A 120 -0.75 18.00 -11.29
CA PRO A 120 -2.02 17.43 -10.83
C PRO A 120 -2.10 15.93 -11.15
N PHE A 121 -2.48 15.14 -10.14
CA PHE A 121 -2.60 13.69 -10.28
C PHE A 121 -3.76 13.12 -9.45
N HIS A 122 -4.21 11.97 -9.83
CA HIS A 122 -5.02 11.06 -9.01
C HIS A 122 -4.29 9.72 -8.96
N ALA A 123 -4.05 9.22 -7.77
CA ALA A 123 -3.45 7.90 -7.56
C ALA A 123 -4.44 6.98 -6.86
N GLU A 124 -4.51 5.74 -7.32
CA GLU A 124 -5.35 4.67 -6.78
C GLU A 124 -4.48 3.48 -6.43
N LEU A 125 -4.66 2.92 -5.23
CA LEU A 125 -4.11 1.62 -4.89
C LEU A 125 -5.24 0.63 -4.69
N THR A 126 -5.29 -0.38 -5.53
CA THR A 126 -6.22 -1.51 -5.39
C THR A 126 -5.52 -2.66 -4.69
N LEU A 127 -6.15 -3.16 -3.62
CA LEU A 127 -5.77 -4.37 -2.91
C LEU A 127 -6.89 -5.39 -3.07
N MET A 128 -6.56 -6.58 -3.59
CA MET A 128 -7.49 -7.70 -3.70
C MET A 128 -6.93 -8.94 -3.01
N VAL A 129 -7.78 -9.63 -2.26
CA VAL A 129 -7.48 -10.94 -1.64
C VAL A 129 -8.41 -11.98 -2.24
N GLU A 130 -7.84 -12.98 -2.91
CA GLU A 130 -8.52 -14.08 -3.57
C GLU A 130 -7.79 -15.40 -3.31
N GLY A 131 -8.45 -16.37 -2.71
CA GLY A 131 -7.84 -17.67 -2.43
C GLY A 131 -6.58 -17.55 -1.55
N ASP A 132 -5.44 -17.95 -2.09
CA ASP A 132 -4.10 -17.84 -1.51
C ASP A 132 -3.25 -16.75 -2.17
N ARG A 133 -3.88 -15.85 -2.92
CA ARG A 133 -3.27 -14.79 -3.70
C ARG A 133 -3.66 -13.41 -3.17
N ILE A 134 -2.73 -12.48 -3.29
CA ILE A 134 -2.93 -11.05 -3.10
C ILE A 134 -2.50 -10.31 -4.37
N ASP A 135 -3.31 -9.37 -4.81
CA ASP A 135 -2.97 -8.45 -5.89
C ASP A 135 -2.91 -7.03 -5.34
N ILE A 136 -1.84 -6.32 -5.68
CA ILE A 136 -1.63 -4.93 -5.31
C ILE A 136 -1.31 -4.17 -6.61
N GLU A 137 -2.19 -3.24 -6.97
CA GLU A 137 -2.08 -2.46 -8.20
C GLU A 137 -2.07 -0.97 -7.89
N LEU A 138 -1.07 -0.25 -8.42
CA LEU A 138 -0.99 1.21 -8.33
C LEU A 138 -1.33 1.83 -9.68
N GLY A 139 -2.45 2.55 -9.74
CA GLY A 139 -2.89 3.34 -10.88
C GLY A 139 -2.52 4.82 -10.68
N ILE A 140 -1.94 5.46 -11.69
CA ILE A 140 -1.64 6.90 -11.69
C ILE A 140 -2.31 7.55 -12.88
N THR A 141 -3.18 8.52 -12.62
CA THR A 141 -3.84 9.33 -13.63
C THR A 141 -3.30 10.75 -13.60
N ASN A 142 -2.81 11.23 -14.72
CA ASN A 142 -2.50 12.65 -14.91
C ASN A 142 -3.80 13.42 -15.07
N THR A 143 -4.14 14.26 -14.10
CA THR A 143 -5.34 15.11 -14.13
C THR A 143 -5.05 16.54 -14.58
N GLY A 144 -3.78 16.84 -14.91
CA GLY A 144 -3.35 18.14 -15.44
C GLY A 144 -3.37 18.21 -16.96
N GLY A 145 -3.14 19.41 -17.48
CA GLY A 145 -3.08 19.68 -18.91
C GLY A 145 -1.71 19.48 -19.56
N SER A 146 -0.67 19.17 -18.78
CA SER A 146 0.70 18.99 -19.27
C SER A 146 1.21 17.58 -18.98
N PRO A 147 2.08 16.99 -19.81
CA PRO A 147 2.72 15.73 -19.52
C PRO A 147 3.44 15.75 -18.16
N LEU A 148 3.38 14.66 -17.43
CA LEU A 148 4.17 14.45 -16.22
C LEU A 148 5.08 13.23 -16.38
N SER A 149 6.17 13.23 -15.64
CA SER A 149 7.07 12.07 -15.51
C SER A 149 7.32 11.80 -14.05
N PHE A 150 7.37 10.54 -13.68
CA PHE A 150 7.64 10.12 -12.31
C PHE A 150 8.50 8.86 -12.29
N THR A 151 9.05 8.56 -11.14
CA THR A 151 9.58 7.24 -10.81
C THR A 151 8.83 6.69 -9.61
N GLY A 152 8.48 5.40 -9.63
CA GLY A 152 7.69 4.80 -8.57
C GLY A 152 8.04 3.34 -8.32
N ALA A 153 7.59 2.84 -7.18
CA ALA A 153 7.70 1.43 -6.83
C ALA A 153 6.67 1.05 -5.76
N LEU A 154 6.27 -0.21 -5.76
CA LEU A 154 5.72 -0.92 -4.62
C LEU A 154 6.89 -1.57 -3.88
N HIS A 155 7.30 -0.98 -2.75
CA HIS A 155 8.53 -1.36 -2.04
C HIS A 155 8.24 -2.50 -1.05
N SER A 156 8.05 -3.71 -1.56
CA SER A 156 7.63 -4.87 -0.77
C SER A 156 8.72 -5.35 0.19
N TYR A 157 8.36 -5.52 1.47
CA TYR A 157 9.17 -6.17 2.49
C TYR A 157 8.64 -7.57 2.71
N LEU A 158 9.31 -8.58 2.14
CA LEU A 158 8.93 -9.97 2.34
C LEU A 158 9.48 -10.50 3.67
N ARG A 159 8.67 -11.28 4.38
CA ARG A 159 9.08 -11.94 5.61
C ARG A 159 9.88 -13.19 5.28
N VAL A 160 11.14 -13.22 5.71
CA VAL A 160 12.07 -14.35 5.56
C VAL A 160 12.65 -14.70 6.93
N ALA A 161 13.13 -15.93 7.10
CA ALA A 161 13.72 -16.36 8.37
C ALA A 161 15.06 -15.67 8.63
N GLN A 162 15.91 -15.58 7.60
CA GLN A 162 17.20 -14.90 7.64
C GLN A 162 17.42 -14.20 6.30
N ALA A 163 17.64 -12.89 6.33
CA ALA A 163 17.76 -12.09 5.12
C ALA A 163 19.01 -12.43 4.31
N GLU A 164 20.10 -12.78 5.03
CA GLU A 164 21.39 -13.14 4.43
C GLU A 164 21.37 -14.48 3.66
N GLU A 165 20.41 -15.34 3.98
CA GLU A 165 20.23 -16.64 3.34
C GLU A 165 19.12 -16.65 2.28
N ALA A 166 18.37 -15.54 2.18
CA ALA A 166 17.26 -15.46 1.26
C ALA A 166 17.75 -15.28 -0.18
N VAL A 167 17.21 -16.08 -1.09
CA VAL A 167 17.48 -15.99 -2.53
C VAL A 167 16.18 -15.65 -3.24
N LEU A 168 16.22 -14.65 -4.10
CA LEU A 168 15.11 -14.27 -4.97
C LEU A 168 15.44 -14.75 -6.39
N GLU A 169 14.60 -15.65 -6.90
CA GLU A 169 14.76 -16.21 -8.24
C GLU A 169 13.65 -15.72 -9.19
N GLY A 170 13.94 -15.67 -10.46
CA GLY A 170 12.94 -15.40 -11.50
C GLY A 170 12.65 -13.92 -11.79
N LEU A 171 13.59 -13.04 -11.45
CA LEU A 171 13.54 -11.63 -11.84
C LEU A 171 14.29 -11.38 -13.15
#